data_8f3bb00e065c97d5eeaba745b6947a26
#
_entry.id   8f3bb00e065c97d5eeaba745b6947a26
#
_cell.length_a   1.000
_cell.length_b   1.000
_cell.length_c   1.000
_cell.angle_alpha   90.00
_cell.angle_beta   90.00
_cell.angle_gamma   90.00
#
_symmetry.space_group_name_H-M   'P 1'
#
loop_
_entity.id
_entity.type
_entity.pdbx_description
1 polymer ?
#
loop_
_entity_poly.entity_id
_entity_poly.type
_entity_poly.pdbx_seq_one_letter_code
_entity_poly.pdbx_strand_id
1 'polypeptide(L)'
;MLYFGTVEDRNDPKEMGRVKVRVFGMHSSDKINDIPTASLPWAPVMNPTTTPGTSGLGQTPFLVPGSWVVVQFLDNQKQSPIVMGSINGFPDSKPNSENGFADPVGTFPRRVDESDVARRARGTNEIEKQSVGSEPADPYSAKYPYNHVFHSESGHMIEMDDTPGHERVQVYHRTGAFIEIHPDGAMVIHSGAHYNSSQKLEINVTDNASINVGGNLNALVEGTTTLSSFGNITAETKANMYTTVEGNLYTKTYGNTYHDSQGNINVKADGTLNIHSSGDIKMSSKASIDIVAGTTFKISSVG
;
A
#
# COMPACT_ATOMS: atom_id res chain seq x y z
N MET A 1 -17.53 34.98 -21.45
CA MET A 1 -18.71 34.12 -21.19
C MET A 1 -18.20 32.73 -20.89
N LEU A 2 -18.76 32.05 -19.87
CA LEU A 2 -18.43 30.66 -19.52
C LEU A 2 -19.45 29.73 -20.17
N TYR A 3 -18.98 28.59 -20.60
CA TYR A 3 -19.76 27.54 -21.22
C TYR A 3 -19.56 26.23 -20.47
N PHE A 4 -20.50 25.30 -20.58
CA PHE A 4 -20.37 23.92 -20.11
C PHE A 4 -20.12 22.99 -21.28
N GLY A 5 -19.42 21.92 -21.03
CA GLY A 5 -19.18 20.90 -22.03
C GLY A 5 -18.73 19.59 -21.43
N THR A 6 -18.62 18.57 -22.27
CA THR A 6 -18.07 17.27 -21.90
C THR A 6 -16.76 17.01 -22.63
N VAL A 7 -15.83 16.41 -21.93
CA VAL A 7 -14.58 15.92 -22.53
C VAL A 7 -14.90 14.72 -23.43
N GLU A 8 -14.41 14.75 -24.67
CA GLU A 8 -14.56 13.64 -25.62
C GLU A 8 -13.25 12.91 -25.92
N ASP A 9 -12.14 13.64 -25.91
CA ASP A 9 -10.84 13.06 -26.22
C ASP A 9 -9.76 13.68 -25.33
N ARG A 10 -8.87 12.87 -24.79
CA ARG A 10 -7.72 13.27 -23.96
C ARG A 10 -6.37 12.81 -24.54
N ASN A 11 -6.40 12.12 -25.68
CA ASN A 11 -5.19 11.58 -26.30
C ASN A 11 -4.48 12.68 -27.10
N ASP A 12 -4.00 13.71 -26.40
CA ASP A 12 -3.32 14.85 -26.99
C ASP A 12 -2.03 14.42 -27.70
N PRO A 13 -1.91 14.59 -29.03
CA PRO A 13 -0.73 14.14 -29.78
C PRO A 13 0.54 14.94 -29.46
N LYS A 14 0.42 16.07 -28.73
CA LYS A 14 1.56 16.88 -28.26
C LYS A 14 1.89 16.63 -26.78
N GLU A 15 1.14 15.73 -26.12
CA GLU A 15 1.36 15.38 -24.70
C GLU A 15 1.39 16.59 -23.75
N MET A 16 0.58 17.61 -24.06
CA MET A 16 0.47 18.86 -23.27
C MET A 16 -0.67 18.82 -22.24
N GLY A 17 -1.34 17.68 -22.08
CA GLY A 17 -2.50 17.53 -21.18
C GLY A 17 -3.75 18.24 -21.66
N ARG A 18 -3.85 18.56 -22.97
CA ARG A 18 -5.04 19.16 -23.57
C ARG A 18 -6.13 18.12 -23.77
N VAL A 19 -7.36 18.60 -23.84
CA VAL A 19 -8.52 17.76 -24.11
C VAL A 19 -9.37 18.36 -25.24
N LYS A 20 -10.17 17.51 -25.90
CA LYS A 20 -11.23 17.98 -26.80
C LYS A 20 -12.54 18.01 -26.06
N VAL A 21 -13.24 19.12 -26.14
CA VAL A 21 -14.48 19.36 -25.42
C VAL A 21 -15.60 19.66 -26.38
N ARG A 22 -16.71 18.93 -26.26
CA ARG A 22 -17.97 19.30 -26.90
C ARG A 22 -18.70 20.28 -26.00
N VAL A 23 -18.78 21.53 -26.45
CA VAL A 23 -19.38 22.62 -25.70
C VAL A 23 -20.86 22.71 -25.99
N PHE A 24 -21.67 22.64 -24.95
CA PHE A 24 -23.14 22.67 -25.05
C PHE A 24 -23.63 24.01 -25.61
N GLY A 25 -24.60 23.92 -26.51
CA GLY A 25 -25.20 25.09 -27.19
C GLY A 25 -24.31 25.75 -28.24
N MET A 26 -23.11 25.16 -28.49
CA MET A 26 -22.17 25.65 -29.52
C MET A 26 -21.80 24.56 -30.53
N HIS A 27 -21.43 23.39 -30.05
CA HIS A 27 -21.15 22.25 -30.90
C HIS A 27 -22.38 21.38 -30.99
N SER A 28 -22.72 20.96 -32.21
CA SER A 28 -23.79 19.99 -32.43
C SER A 28 -23.54 18.71 -31.67
N SER A 29 -24.59 18.07 -31.21
CA SER A 29 -24.54 16.71 -30.66
C SER A 29 -24.30 15.64 -31.72
N ASP A 30 -24.58 15.95 -32.99
CA ASP A 30 -24.34 15.04 -34.13
C ASP A 30 -22.86 15.03 -34.50
N LYS A 31 -22.17 13.97 -34.14
CA LYS A 31 -20.75 13.74 -34.45
C LYS A 31 -20.50 13.16 -35.82
N ILE A 32 -21.53 12.59 -36.43
CA ILE A 32 -21.39 11.85 -37.69
C ILE A 32 -21.59 12.80 -38.86
N ASN A 33 -22.67 13.61 -38.83
CA ASN A 33 -23.08 14.40 -39.95
C ASN A 33 -22.70 15.90 -39.84
N ASP A 34 -22.32 16.36 -38.63
CA ASP A 34 -22.01 17.79 -38.42
C ASP A 34 -20.59 18.00 -37.86
N ILE A 35 -20.39 17.89 -36.54
CA ILE A 35 -19.10 18.17 -35.91
C ILE A 35 -18.50 16.90 -35.30
N PRO A 36 -17.64 16.15 -36.01
CA PRO A 36 -16.98 14.99 -35.43
C PRO A 36 -16.00 15.38 -34.33
N THR A 37 -15.77 14.45 -33.37
CA THR A 37 -14.81 14.65 -32.26
C THR A 37 -13.41 15.03 -32.76
N ALA A 38 -13.01 14.51 -33.93
CA ALA A 38 -11.72 14.83 -34.55
C ALA A 38 -11.58 16.30 -34.91
N SER A 39 -12.68 16.98 -35.24
CA SER A 39 -12.73 18.38 -35.65
C SER A 39 -12.79 19.37 -34.47
N LEU A 40 -13.02 18.88 -33.26
CA LEU A 40 -13.01 19.73 -32.06
C LEU A 40 -11.58 20.24 -31.80
N PRO A 41 -11.43 21.52 -31.42
CA PRO A 41 -10.12 22.08 -31.07
C PRO A 41 -9.59 21.49 -29.75
N TRP A 42 -8.27 21.37 -29.66
CA TRP A 42 -7.59 21.01 -28.42
C TRP A 42 -7.62 22.16 -27.43
N ALA A 43 -8.24 21.96 -26.28
CA ALA A 43 -8.35 22.91 -25.17
C ALA A 43 -7.27 22.65 -24.12
N PRO A 44 -6.38 23.58 -23.83
CA PRO A 44 -5.54 23.53 -22.64
C PRO A 44 -6.40 23.43 -21.37
N VAL A 45 -5.91 22.74 -20.36
CA VAL A 45 -6.54 22.68 -19.05
C VAL A 45 -5.81 23.59 -18.09
N MET A 46 -6.53 24.50 -17.45
CA MET A 46 -5.99 25.42 -16.46
C MET A 46 -5.62 24.63 -15.19
N ASN A 47 -4.39 24.77 -14.76
CA ASN A 47 -3.91 24.23 -13.50
C ASN A 47 -4.04 25.24 -12.36
N PRO A 48 -4.19 24.81 -11.11
CA PRO A 48 -4.13 25.71 -9.96
C PRO A 48 -2.73 26.34 -9.84
N THR A 49 -2.65 27.54 -9.27
CA THR A 49 -1.38 28.26 -9.08
C THR A 49 -0.40 27.58 -8.13
N THR A 50 -0.83 26.56 -7.41
CA THR A 50 0.02 25.69 -6.60
C THR A 50 0.82 24.68 -7.43
N THR A 51 0.60 24.65 -8.75
CA THR A 51 1.24 23.74 -9.71
C THR A 51 2.06 24.55 -10.69
N PRO A 52 3.40 24.40 -10.76
CA PRO A 52 4.24 25.23 -11.62
C PRO A 52 3.98 25.07 -13.12
N GLY A 53 3.63 23.86 -13.59
CA GLY A 53 3.30 23.61 -15.00
C GLY A 53 4.43 23.90 -15.98
N THR A 54 5.69 23.66 -15.60
CA THR A 54 6.87 23.95 -16.42
C THR A 54 7.94 22.88 -16.26
N SER A 55 8.69 22.61 -17.34
CA SER A 55 9.85 21.70 -17.35
C SER A 55 9.56 20.31 -16.74
N GLY A 56 8.36 19.77 -16.94
CA GLY A 56 7.93 18.47 -16.38
C GLY A 56 7.55 18.52 -14.90
N LEU A 57 7.58 19.72 -14.27
CA LEU A 57 7.13 19.89 -12.88
C LEU A 57 5.65 20.25 -12.84
N GLY A 58 4.92 19.67 -11.90
CA GLY A 58 3.53 20.03 -11.67
C GLY A 58 2.58 18.85 -11.66
N GLN A 59 1.32 19.12 -11.96
CA GLN A 59 0.22 18.17 -11.93
C GLN A 59 -0.33 17.97 -13.33
N THR A 60 -0.65 16.74 -13.70
CA THR A 60 -1.38 16.41 -14.93
C THR A 60 -2.89 16.43 -14.68
N PRO A 61 -3.71 16.84 -15.64
CA PRO A 61 -5.16 16.76 -15.52
C PRO A 61 -5.64 15.31 -15.38
N PHE A 62 -6.60 15.08 -14.48
CA PHE A 62 -7.26 13.77 -14.29
C PHE A 62 -8.57 13.68 -15.10
N LEU A 63 -8.78 14.52 -16.10
CA LEU A 63 -9.97 14.50 -16.91
C LEU A 63 -10.05 13.21 -17.75
N VAL A 64 -11.22 12.61 -17.75
CA VAL A 64 -11.55 11.42 -18.56
C VAL A 64 -12.66 11.77 -19.56
N PRO A 65 -12.84 11.03 -20.65
CA PRO A 65 -14.02 11.19 -21.49
C PRO A 65 -15.30 11.10 -20.65
N GLY A 66 -16.21 12.06 -20.83
CA GLY A 66 -17.39 12.22 -20.01
C GLY A 66 -17.27 13.18 -18.83
N SER A 67 -16.08 13.65 -18.49
CA SER A 67 -15.92 14.70 -17.48
C SER A 67 -16.66 15.97 -17.92
N TRP A 68 -17.50 16.50 -17.03
CA TRP A 68 -18.13 17.78 -17.23
C TRP A 68 -17.14 18.88 -16.87
N VAL A 69 -17.04 19.88 -17.76
CA VAL A 69 -16.06 20.96 -17.63
C VAL A 69 -16.68 22.34 -17.93
N VAL A 70 -16.09 23.34 -17.31
CA VAL A 70 -16.34 24.74 -17.61
C VAL A 70 -15.29 25.21 -18.60
N VAL A 71 -15.73 25.80 -19.70
CA VAL A 71 -14.89 26.24 -20.82
C VAL A 71 -15.05 27.73 -21.03
N GLN A 72 -13.95 28.41 -21.33
CA GLN A 72 -13.91 29.77 -21.83
C GLN A 72 -13.20 29.79 -23.18
N PHE A 73 -13.69 30.60 -24.13
CA PHE A 73 -12.98 30.86 -25.39
C PHE A 73 -12.16 32.13 -25.25
N LEU A 74 -10.92 32.09 -25.71
CA LEU A 74 -9.97 33.19 -25.67
C LEU A 74 -10.09 34.09 -26.90
N ASP A 75 -10.82 33.64 -27.92
CA ASP A 75 -11.04 34.34 -29.19
C ASP A 75 -12.52 34.54 -29.50
N ASN A 76 -12.83 35.51 -30.33
CA ASN A 76 -14.20 35.81 -30.77
C ASN A 76 -14.76 34.75 -31.73
N GLN A 77 -13.90 34.07 -32.47
CA GLN A 77 -14.25 32.97 -33.40
C GLN A 77 -14.54 31.67 -32.69
N LYS A 78 -14.27 31.62 -31.36
CA LYS A 78 -14.53 30.44 -30.50
C LYS A 78 -13.77 29.16 -30.96
N GLN A 79 -12.54 29.38 -31.44
CA GLN A 79 -11.63 28.31 -31.87
C GLN A 79 -10.52 28.05 -30.84
N SER A 80 -10.38 28.89 -29.83
CA SER A 80 -9.34 28.82 -28.81
C SER A 80 -9.98 28.55 -27.42
N PRO A 81 -10.51 27.34 -27.15
CA PRO A 81 -11.07 27.01 -25.86
C PRO A 81 -9.99 26.80 -24.81
N ILE A 82 -10.29 27.14 -23.56
CA ILE A 82 -9.53 26.76 -22.36
C ILE A 82 -10.49 26.12 -21.35
N VAL A 83 -10.11 25.00 -20.77
CA VAL A 83 -10.85 24.37 -19.67
C VAL A 83 -10.45 25.02 -18.35
N MET A 84 -11.42 25.61 -17.67
CA MET A 84 -11.23 26.32 -16.41
C MET A 84 -11.33 25.43 -15.18
N GLY A 85 -11.99 24.28 -15.29
CA GLY A 85 -12.18 23.30 -14.23
C GLY A 85 -13.21 22.26 -14.59
N SER A 86 -13.34 21.23 -13.76
CA SER A 86 -14.38 20.21 -13.85
C SER A 86 -15.47 20.44 -12.81
N ILE A 87 -16.65 19.92 -13.09
CA ILE A 87 -17.80 19.94 -12.18
C ILE A 87 -18.39 18.54 -12.08
N ASN A 88 -18.86 18.19 -10.90
CA ASN A 88 -19.64 16.98 -10.70
C ASN A 88 -21.10 17.20 -11.11
N GLY A 89 -21.67 16.25 -11.81
CA GLY A 89 -23.05 16.26 -12.22
C GLY A 89 -23.88 15.21 -11.48
N PHE A 90 -25.13 15.06 -11.95
CA PHE A 90 -26.03 13.99 -11.58
C PHE A 90 -26.63 13.44 -12.88
N PRO A 91 -25.94 12.49 -13.54
CA PRO A 91 -26.37 11.99 -14.84
C PRO A 91 -27.67 11.18 -14.74
N ASP A 92 -28.65 11.51 -15.56
CA ASP A 92 -29.95 10.86 -15.68
C ASP A 92 -30.01 9.81 -16.80
N SER A 93 -28.99 9.78 -17.65
CA SER A 93 -28.90 8.87 -18.78
C SER A 93 -27.48 8.40 -19.04
N LYS A 94 -27.34 7.23 -19.65
CA LYS A 94 -26.03 6.75 -20.12
C LYS A 94 -25.57 7.58 -21.32
N PRO A 95 -24.25 7.75 -21.48
CA PRO A 95 -23.71 8.45 -22.64
C PRO A 95 -24.09 7.72 -23.92
N ASN A 96 -24.44 8.49 -24.94
CA ASN A 96 -24.66 7.99 -26.28
C ASN A 96 -23.38 8.20 -27.11
N SER A 97 -22.70 7.12 -27.49
CA SER A 97 -21.49 7.17 -28.28
C SER A 97 -21.72 7.68 -29.72
N GLU A 98 -22.96 7.65 -30.20
CA GLU A 98 -23.34 8.15 -31.52
C GLU A 98 -23.62 9.65 -31.49
N ASN A 99 -24.17 10.14 -30.38
CA ASN A 99 -24.57 11.54 -30.20
C ASN A 99 -23.76 12.22 -29.12
N GLY A 100 -22.70 12.92 -29.47
CA GLY A 100 -22.06 13.90 -28.62
C GLY A 100 -21.05 13.37 -27.59
N PHE A 101 -21.11 12.13 -27.16
CA PHE A 101 -20.23 11.58 -26.13
C PHE A 101 -19.38 10.42 -26.67
N ALA A 102 -18.05 10.57 -26.63
CA ALA A 102 -17.12 9.54 -27.10
C ALA A 102 -16.75 8.58 -25.95
N ASP A 103 -17.59 7.60 -25.71
CA ASP A 103 -17.28 6.47 -24.83
C ASP A 103 -17.51 5.15 -25.57
N PRO A 104 -16.58 4.74 -26.47
CA PRO A 104 -16.72 3.54 -27.28
C PRO A 104 -16.75 2.24 -26.48
N VAL A 105 -16.30 2.28 -25.22
CA VAL A 105 -16.26 1.11 -24.32
C VAL A 105 -17.40 1.12 -23.30
N GLY A 106 -18.24 2.16 -23.27
CA GLY A 106 -19.35 2.28 -22.33
C GLY A 106 -18.93 2.46 -20.88
N THR A 107 -17.81 3.15 -20.66
CA THR A 107 -17.20 3.27 -19.32
C THR A 107 -17.75 4.47 -18.55
N PHE A 108 -18.11 5.56 -19.23
CA PHE A 108 -18.49 6.84 -18.60
C PHE A 108 -19.82 7.40 -19.16
N PRO A 109 -20.68 7.97 -18.27
CA PRO A 109 -20.65 7.85 -16.84
C PRO A 109 -20.89 6.40 -16.41
N ARG A 110 -20.17 5.94 -15.38
CA ARG A 110 -20.30 4.55 -14.90
C ARG A 110 -21.68 4.28 -14.28
N ARG A 111 -22.34 5.32 -13.77
CA ARG A 111 -23.60 5.24 -13.02
C ARG A 111 -24.56 6.32 -13.47
N VAL A 112 -25.81 5.97 -13.48
CA VAL A 112 -26.95 6.85 -13.77
C VAL A 112 -27.73 7.01 -12.49
N ASP A 113 -28.43 8.13 -12.31
CA ASP A 113 -29.20 8.48 -11.12
C ASP A 113 -28.35 8.52 -9.82
N GLU A 114 -27.08 8.79 -9.97
CA GLU A 114 -26.13 9.01 -8.86
C GLU A 114 -25.28 10.25 -9.13
N SER A 115 -24.85 10.93 -8.04
CA SER A 115 -23.85 12.00 -8.13
C SER A 115 -22.51 11.47 -8.63
N ASP A 116 -21.80 12.27 -9.43
CA ASP A 116 -20.43 12.01 -9.88
C ASP A 116 -19.40 12.12 -8.75
N VAL A 117 -19.76 12.62 -7.58
CA VAL A 117 -18.91 12.58 -6.39
C VAL A 117 -18.60 11.14 -6.04
N ALA A 118 -17.34 10.84 -5.76
CA ALA A 118 -16.90 9.49 -5.43
C ALA A 118 -17.81 8.83 -4.37
N ARG A 119 -18.27 7.61 -4.63
CA ARG A 119 -19.19 6.90 -3.71
C ARG A 119 -18.58 6.75 -2.32
N ARG A 120 -17.28 6.50 -2.26
CA ARG A 120 -16.56 6.42 -1.01
C ARG A 120 -16.60 7.74 -0.23
N ALA A 121 -16.52 8.89 -0.90
CA ALA A 121 -16.71 10.20 -0.27
C ALA A 121 -18.15 10.40 0.25
N ARG A 122 -19.12 9.68 -0.33
CA ARG A 122 -20.54 9.72 0.05
C ARG A 122 -20.94 8.68 1.10
N GLY A 123 -19.96 7.97 1.70
CA GLY A 123 -20.20 6.98 2.76
C GLY A 123 -20.44 5.55 2.26
N THR A 124 -20.18 5.24 1.00
CA THR A 124 -20.28 3.86 0.48
C THR A 124 -18.91 3.21 0.49
N ASN A 125 -18.74 2.18 1.32
CA ASN A 125 -17.51 1.39 1.32
C ASN A 125 -17.48 0.47 0.10
N GLU A 126 -16.59 0.76 -0.84
CA GLU A 126 -16.40 -0.03 -2.07
C GLU A 126 -15.14 -0.92 -2.00
N ILE A 127 -14.42 -0.86 -0.88
CA ILE A 127 -13.17 -1.60 -0.69
C ILE A 127 -13.45 -2.78 0.23
N GLU A 128 -13.21 -3.98 -0.27
CA GLU A 128 -13.10 -5.15 0.57
C GLU A 128 -11.65 -5.28 1.03
N LYS A 129 -11.40 -5.13 2.33
CA LYS A 129 -10.11 -5.37 2.94
C LYS A 129 -10.07 -6.79 3.50
N GLN A 130 -9.00 -7.50 3.19
CA GLN A 130 -8.71 -8.78 3.83
C GLN A 130 -7.80 -8.51 5.03
N SER A 131 -8.27 -8.84 6.23
CA SER A 131 -7.44 -8.80 7.43
C SER A 131 -6.49 -9.98 7.47
N VAL A 132 -5.25 -9.75 7.88
CA VAL A 132 -4.24 -10.79 8.08
C VAL A 132 -3.75 -10.76 9.53
N GLY A 133 -3.80 -11.92 10.19
CA GLY A 133 -3.35 -12.05 11.57
C GLY A 133 -4.12 -11.18 12.55
N SER A 134 -3.41 -10.32 13.29
CA SER A 134 -3.98 -9.40 14.30
C SER A 134 -4.22 -7.98 13.75
N GLU A 135 -4.39 -7.82 12.46
CA GLU A 135 -4.67 -6.53 11.84
C GLU A 135 -5.97 -5.94 12.41
N PRO A 136 -5.99 -4.64 12.76
CA PRO A 136 -7.21 -3.99 13.22
C PRO A 136 -8.33 -4.05 12.18
N ALA A 137 -9.58 -4.10 12.63
CA ALA A 137 -10.73 -4.06 11.76
C ALA A 137 -10.77 -2.76 10.94
N ASP A 138 -11.37 -2.82 9.74
CA ASP A 138 -11.53 -1.63 8.90
C ASP A 138 -12.33 -0.54 9.63
N PRO A 139 -11.74 0.62 9.92
CA PRO A 139 -12.38 1.70 10.66
C PRO A 139 -13.29 2.57 9.80
N TYR A 140 -13.48 2.24 8.53
CA TYR A 140 -14.25 3.05 7.60
C TYR A 140 -15.69 3.31 8.09
N SER A 141 -16.00 4.58 8.34
CA SER A 141 -17.33 5.06 8.77
C SER A 141 -17.62 6.46 8.22
N ALA A 142 -17.15 6.71 7.00
CA ALA A 142 -17.20 8.02 6.36
C ALA A 142 -18.62 8.54 6.19
N LYS A 143 -18.77 9.85 6.40
CA LYS A 143 -20.04 10.58 6.18
C LYS A 143 -19.81 11.76 5.25
N TYR A 144 -20.67 11.91 4.26
CA TYR A 144 -20.68 13.11 3.44
C TYR A 144 -21.08 14.33 4.29
N PRO A 145 -20.43 15.51 4.14
CA PRO A 145 -19.41 15.86 3.17
C PRO A 145 -17.94 15.78 3.67
N TYR A 146 -17.69 15.09 4.76
CA TYR A 146 -16.42 15.14 5.49
C TYR A 146 -15.30 14.31 4.84
N ASN A 147 -15.62 13.35 4.00
CA ASN A 147 -14.61 12.48 3.41
C ASN A 147 -14.13 13.01 2.06
N HIS A 148 -12.83 13.27 1.95
CA HIS A 148 -12.16 13.80 0.77
C HIS A 148 -11.39 12.68 0.06
N VAL A 149 -11.78 12.36 -1.19
CA VAL A 149 -11.24 11.21 -1.92
C VAL A 149 -10.70 11.63 -3.29
N PHE A 150 -9.43 11.34 -3.54
CA PHE A 150 -8.85 11.31 -4.88
C PHE A 150 -8.92 9.87 -5.40
N HIS A 151 -9.79 9.63 -6.36
CA HIS A 151 -10.04 8.29 -6.91
C HIS A 151 -9.66 8.26 -8.38
N SER A 152 -8.70 7.41 -8.74
CA SER A 152 -8.29 7.23 -10.12
C SER A 152 -9.25 6.30 -10.88
N GLU A 153 -9.26 6.39 -12.21
CA GLU A 153 -10.08 5.54 -13.08
C GLU A 153 -9.77 4.04 -12.93
N SER A 154 -8.54 3.67 -12.55
CA SER A 154 -8.14 2.29 -12.30
C SER A 154 -8.46 1.79 -10.89
N GLY A 155 -8.91 2.66 -9.98
CA GLY A 155 -9.29 2.29 -8.61
C GLY A 155 -8.22 2.53 -7.55
N HIS A 156 -7.15 3.30 -7.85
CA HIS A 156 -6.24 3.79 -6.80
C HIS A 156 -6.88 4.96 -6.06
N MET A 157 -6.61 5.09 -4.76
CA MET A 157 -7.19 6.17 -3.95
C MET A 157 -6.19 6.78 -2.98
N ILE A 158 -6.38 8.09 -2.75
CA ILE A 158 -5.86 8.80 -1.59
C ILE A 158 -7.07 9.41 -0.89
N GLU A 159 -7.19 9.18 0.39
CA GLU A 159 -8.37 9.51 1.18
C GLU A 159 -7.97 10.20 2.47
N MET A 160 -8.65 11.30 2.77
CA MET A 160 -8.61 12.02 4.04
C MET A 160 -10.05 12.15 4.53
N ASP A 161 -10.38 11.40 5.56
CA ASP A 161 -11.70 11.37 6.17
C ASP A 161 -11.70 12.22 7.44
N ASP A 162 -12.42 13.32 7.42
CA ASP A 162 -12.60 14.23 8.54
C ASP A 162 -13.94 13.99 9.27
N THR A 163 -14.56 12.83 9.08
CA THR A 163 -15.80 12.48 9.79
C THR A 163 -15.56 12.49 11.29
N PRO A 164 -16.29 13.31 12.08
CA PRO A 164 -16.04 13.47 13.50
C PRO A 164 -16.06 12.14 14.28
N GLY A 165 -14.96 11.84 14.96
CA GLY A 165 -14.74 10.60 15.71
C GLY A 165 -14.36 9.38 14.85
N HIS A 166 -14.15 9.60 13.54
CA HIS A 166 -13.76 8.57 12.58
C HIS A 166 -12.67 9.08 11.59
N GLU A 167 -11.90 10.09 12.03
CA GLU A 167 -10.87 10.74 11.22
C GLU A 167 -9.82 9.72 10.79
N ARG A 168 -9.52 9.67 9.50
CA ARG A 168 -8.68 8.62 8.93
C ARG A 168 -7.93 9.10 7.69
N VAL A 169 -6.73 8.58 7.48
CA VAL A 169 -5.95 8.80 6.24
C VAL A 169 -5.63 7.45 5.61
N GLN A 170 -5.82 7.33 4.30
CA GLN A 170 -5.52 6.11 3.57
C GLN A 170 -4.89 6.38 2.20
N VAL A 171 -3.87 5.59 1.84
CA VAL A 171 -3.37 5.41 0.48
C VAL A 171 -3.63 3.97 0.08
N TYR A 172 -4.43 3.77 -0.95
CA TYR A 172 -4.89 2.45 -1.37
C TYR A 172 -4.52 2.15 -2.82
N HIS A 173 -3.93 1.00 -3.05
CA HIS A 173 -3.70 0.45 -4.37
C HIS A 173 -4.84 -0.49 -4.77
N ARG A 174 -5.29 -0.43 -6.03
CA ARG A 174 -6.44 -1.20 -6.54
C ARG A 174 -6.36 -2.72 -6.32
N THR A 175 -5.18 -3.27 -6.06
CA THR A 175 -4.99 -4.71 -5.79
C THR A 175 -5.17 -5.09 -4.33
N GLY A 176 -5.40 -4.13 -3.43
CA GLY A 176 -5.63 -4.39 -2.01
C GLY A 176 -4.49 -3.96 -1.08
N ALA A 177 -3.30 -3.63 -1.61
CA ALA A 177 -2.23 -3.08 -0.78
C ALA A 177 -2.57 -1.65 -0.32
N PHE A 178 -2.27 -1.32 0.94
CA PHE A 178 -2.58 0.02 1.47
C PHE A 178 -1.67 0.43 2.64
N ILE A 179 -1.66 1.73 2.89
CA ILE A 179 -1.18 2.35 4.13
C ILE A 179 -2.36 3.12 4.71
N GLU A 180 -2.67 2.90 5.97
CA GLU A 180 -3.81 3.53 6.64
C GLU A 180 -3.43 3.99 8.04
N ILE A 181 -3.94 5.15 8.43
CA ILE A 181 -3.87 5.68 9.79
C ILE A 181 -5.30 5.76 10.31
N HIS A 182 -5.56 5.06 11.40
CA HIS A 182 -6.86 4.93 12.05
C HIS A 182 -7.18 6.13 12.96
N PRO A 183 -8.45 6.28 13.40
CA PRO A 183 -8.87 7.38 14.28
C PRO A 183 -8.14 7.43 15.63
N ASP A 184 -7.68 6.31 16.13
CA ASP A 184 -6.89 6.19 17.35
C ASP A 184 -5.37 6.39 17.14
N GLY A 185 -4.95 6.66 15.89
CA GLY A 185 -3.56 6.82 15.50
C GLY A 185 -2.83 5.50 15.18
N ALA A 186 -3.50 4.35 15.25
CA ALA A 186 -2.91 3.09 14.80
C ALA A 186 -2.58 3.17 13.30
N MET A 187 -1.41 2.66 12.90
CA MET A 187 -0.97 2.61 11.51
C MET A 187 -0.93 1.17 11.02
N VAL A 188 -1.53 0.92 9.88
CA VAL A 188 -1.52 -0.36 9.18
C VAL A 188 -0.80 -0.21 7.84
N ILE A 189 0.19 -1.07 7.60
CA ILE A 189 0.85 -1.24 6.29
C ILE A 189 0.55 -2.65 5.81
N HIS A 190 -0.33 -2.76 4.84
CA HIS A 190 -0.76 -4.02 4.26
C HIS A 190 -0.14 -4.20 2.87
N SER A 191 0.62 -5.27 2.69
CA SER A 191 1.14 -5.68 1.39
C SER A 191 0.50 -6.99 1.00
N GLY A 192 -0.45 -6.94 0.09
CA GLY A 192 -1.18 -8.12 -0.36
C GLY A 192 -2.08 -7.78 -1.54
N ALA A 193 -2.61 -8.79 -2.23
CA ALA A 193 -3.66 -8.62 -3.22
C ALA A 193 -4.79 -9.59 -2.95
N HIS A 194 -5.99 -9.15 -3.22
CA HIS A 194 -7.18 -9.98 -3.11
C HIS A 194 -7.12 -11.27 -3.96
N TYR A 195 -6.22 -11.36 -4.94
CA TYR A 195 -6.27 -12.39 -5.97
C TYR A 195 -4.94 -13.05 -6.33
N ASN A 196 -3.81 -12.77 -5.64
CA ASN A 196 -2.53 -13.37 -6.03
C ASN A 196 -1.53 -13.50 -4.88
N SER A 197 -0.87 -14.65 -4.76
CA SER A 197 -0.10 -15.09 -3.59
C SER A 197 1.40 -14.75 -3.62
N SER A 198 1.93 -14.02 -4.58
CA SER A 198 3.37 -13.74 -4.68
C SER A 198 3.74 -12.28 -4.48
N GLN A 199 3.22 -11.68 -3.42
CA GLN A 199 3.50 -10.28 -3.11
C GLN A 199 4.43 -10.16 -1.93
N LYS A 200 5.29 -9.15 -1.95
CA LYS A 200 6.23 -8.91 -0.87
C LYS A 200 6.21 -7.45 -0.44
N LEU A 201 6.44 -7.25 0.84
CA LEU A 201 6.92 -5.98 1.37
C LEU A 201 8.45 -6.04 1.40
N GLU A 202 9.12 -5.09 0.77
CA GLU A 202 10.56 -4.96 0.76
C GLU A 202 10.95 -3.60 1.35
N ILE A 203 11.82 -3.62 2.37
CA ILE A 203 12.34 -2.42 3.02
C ILE A 203 13.85 -2.42 2.83
N ASN A 204 14.33 -1.56 1.95
CA ASN A 204 15.77 -1.39 1.67
C ASN A 204 16.26 -0.12 2.32
N VAL A 205 17.25 -0.24 3.21
CA VAL A 205 17.87 0.87 3.90
C VAL A 205 19.36 0.84 3.59
N THR A 206 19.88 1.90 2.97
CA THR A 206 21.28 1.97 2.52
C THR A 206 22.25 2.32 3.63
N ASP A 207 21.78 2.79 4.78
CA ASP A 207 22.61 3.14 5.94
C ASP A 207 22.03 2.46 7.19
N ASN A 208 21.49 3.16 8.16
CA ASN A 208 21.05 2.61 9.44
C ASN A 208 19.53 2.50 9.50
N ALA A 209 19.04 1.40 10.05
CA ALA A 209 17.63 1.23 10.41
C ALA A 209 17.50 1.05 11.93
N SER A 210 16.44 1.63 12.52
CA SER A 210 16.14 1.53 13.95
C SER A 210 14.65 1.26 14.15
N ILE A 211 14.34 0.28 15.00
CA ILE A 211 12.97 -0.04 15.40
C ILE A 211 12.90 0.09 16.92
N ASN A 212 12.18 1.10 17.42
CA ASN A 212 11.97 1.33 18.84
C ASN A 212 10.51 1.07 19.20
N VAL A 213 10.26 0.13 20.08
CA VAL A 213 8.92 -0.26 20.51
C VAL A 213 8.80 -0.07 22.02
N GLY A 214 7.93 0.84 22.47
CA GLY A 214 7.69 1.11 23.89
C GLY A 214 6.86 0.03 24.61
N GLY A 215 6.19 -0.82 23.85
CA GLY A 215 5.38 -1.95 24.36
C GLY A 215 5.90 -3.28 23.85
N ASN A 216 5.02 -4.13 23.37
CA ASN A 216 5.34 -5.45 22.85
C ASN A 216 5.66 -5.41 21.36
N LEU A 217 6.67 -6.16 20.92
CA LEU A 217 6.91 -6.48 19.51
C LEU A 217 6.53 -7.95 19.26
N ASN A 218 5.57 -8.17 18.36
CA ASN A 218 5.17 -9.50 17.91
C ASN A 218 5.56 -9.68 16.45
N ALA A 219 6.24 -10.77 16.11
CA ALA A 219 6.55 -11.17 14.75
C ALA A 219 6.04 -12.61 14.54
N LEU A 220 5.03 -12.78 13.69
CA LEU A 220 4.51 -14.09 13.28
C LEU A 220 4.93 -14.35 11.85
N VAL A 221 5.62 -15.46 11.61
CA VAL A 221 6.05 -15.92 10.29
C VAL A 221 5.61 -17.36 10.09
N GLU A 222 4.68 -17.58 9.18
CA GLU A 222 4.20 -18.94 8.86
C GLU A 222 5.21 -19.75 8.01
N GLY A 223 6.12 -19.05 7.35
CA GLY A 223 7.18 -19.64 6.52
C GLY A 223 8.54 -19.63 7.21
N THR A 224 9.59 -19.35 6.45
CA THR A 224 10.97 -19.35 6.93
C THR A 224 11.40 -17.94 7.35
N THR A 225 12.01 -17.81 8.52
CA THR A 225 12.71 -16.60 8.95
C THR A 225 14.21 -16.77 8.75
N THR A 226 14.84 -15.83 8.06
CA THR A 226 16.30 -15.77 7.89
C THR A 226 16.82 -14.46 8.46
N LEU A 227 17.78 -14.56 9.38
CA LEU A 227 18.54 -13.42 9.89
C LEU A 227 20.00 -13.61 9.49
N SER A 228 20.54 -12.70 8.67
CA SER A 228 21.91 -12.74 8.20
C SER A 228 22.62 -11.42 8.52
N SER A 229 23.84 -11.49 9.06
CA SER A 229 24.65 -10.33 9.37
C SER A 229 26.12 -10.64 9.05
N PHE A 230 26.82 -9.68 8.44
CA PHE A 230 28.27 -9.74 8.25
C PHE A 230 29.03 -9.27 9.50
N GLY A 231 28.38 -8.59 10.42
CA GLY A 231 28.92 -8.16 11.71
C GLY A 231 28.36 -8.99 12.86
N ASN A 232 28.39 -8.42 14.05
CA ASN A 232 27.87 -9.06 15.24
C ASN A 232 26.34 -9.03 15.28
N ILE A 233 25.75 -10.09 15.83
CA ILE A 233 24.35 -10.11 16.26
C ILE A 233 24.37 -10.14 17.79
N THR A 234 23.75 -9.13 18.42
CA THR A 234 23.61 -9.05 19.87
C THR A 234 22.15 -9.16 20.25
N ALA A 235 21.81 -10.07 21.16
CA ALA A 235 20.48 -10.17 21.77
C ALA A 235 20.64 -10.03 23.27
N GLU A 236 19.98 -9.03 23.87
CA GLU A 236 20.02 -8.76 25.31
C GLU A 236 18.60 -8.70 25.86
N THR A 237 18.39 -9.30 27.01
CA THR A 237 17.14 -9.18 27.76
C THR A 237 17.44 -9.04 29.27
N LYS A 238 16.67 -8.20 29.96
CA LYS A 238 16.74 -8.05 31.41
C LYS A 238 15.89 -9.08 32.16
N ALA A 239 15.14 -9.90 31.44
CA ALA A 239 14.30 -10.94 31.96
C ALA A 239 14.70 -12.30 31.36
N ASN A 240 13.74 -13.15 31.09
CA ASN A 240 13.98 -14.48 30.54
C ASN A 240 14.03 -14.47 29.01
N MET A 241 14.87 -15.30 28.45
CA MET A 241 14.87 -15.64 27.03
C MET A 241 14.46 -17.11 26.85
N TYR A 242 13.41 -17.35 26.08
CA TYR A 242 12.93 -18.71 25.77
C TYR A 242 13.16 -19.03 24.29
N THR A 243 13.67 -20.22 24.02
CA THR A 243 13.76 -20.79 22.67
C THR A 243 13.14 -22.16 22.69
N THR A 244 12.06 -22.37 21.91
CA THR A 244 11.41 -23.66 21.75
C THR A 244 11.50 -24.08 20.29
N VAL A 245 11.96 -25.31 20.03
CA VAL A 245 12.10 -25.88 18.70
C VAL A 245 11.47 -27.26 18.71
N GLU A 246 10.41 -27.48 17.94
CA GLU A 246 9.75 -28.78 17.82
C GLU A 246 10.59 -29.79 17.02
N GLY A 247 11.41 -29.30 16.11
CA GLY A 247 12.34 -30.12 15.32
C GLY A 247 13.74 -30.14 15.90
N ASN A 248 14.75 -30.00 15.07
CA ASN A 248 16.16 -30.02 15.46
C ASN A 248 16.71 -28.60 15.65
N LEU A 249 17.45 -28.36 16.70
CA LEU A 249 18.25 -27.17 16.89
C LEU A 249 19.71 -27.45 16.48
N TYR A 250 20.20 -26.75 15.46
CA TYR A 250 21.59 -26.83 15.04
C TYR A 250 22.33 -25.53 15.39
N THR A 251 23.44 -25.66 16.13
CA THR A 251 24.34 -24.55 16.41
C THR A 251 25.74 -24.93 15.91
N LYS A 252 26.32 -24.12 15.03
CA LYS A 252 27.68 -24.30 14.51
C LYS A 252 28.49 -23.04 14.70
N THR A 253 29.62 -23.17 15.37
CA THR A 253 30.58 -22.08 15.61
C THR A 253 31.94 -22.51 15.07
N TYR A 254 32.62 -21.62 14.33
CA TYR A 254 33.97 -21.87 13.85
C TYR A 254 35.03 -21.39 14.85
N GLY A 255 34.67 -20.56 15.79
CA GLY A 255 35.48 -20.09 16.91
C GLY A 255 35.09 -20.75 18.22
N ASN A 256 35.20 -20.03 19.31
CA ASN A 256 34.84 -20.51 20.65
C ASN A 256 33.33 -20.30 20.93
N THR A 257 32.76 -21.22 21.69
CA THR A 257 31.44 -21.09 22.29
C THR A 257 31.59 -20.97 23.80
N TYR A 258 30.98 -19.95 24.40
CA TYR A 258 31.02 -19.72 25.85
C TYR A 258 29.59 -19.83 26.40
N HIS A 259 29.46 -20.57 27.51
CA HIS A 259 28.27 -20.60 28.34
C HIS A 259 28.67 -20.23 29.75
N ASP A 260 28.34 -19.01 30.18
CA ASP A 260 28.61 -18.52 31.51
C ASP A 260 27.29 -18.28 32.25
N SER A 261 27.17 -18.76 33.48
CA SER A 261 26.00 -18.65 34.31
C SER A 261 26.40 -18.45 35.76
N GLN A 262 25.83 -17.42 36.41
CA GLN A 262 25.97 -17.24 37.85
C GLN A 262 25.14 -18.24 38.67
N GLY A 263 24.17 -18.86 38.05
CA GLY A 263 23.35 -19.92 38.63
C GLY A 263 23.68 -21.30 38.07
N ASN A 264 22.69 -22.13 37.91
CA ASN A 264 22.83 -23.50 37.40
C ASN A 264 22.78 -23.54 35.89
N ILE A 265 23.58 -24.43 35.29
CA ILE A 265 23.41 -24.89 33.92
C ILE A 265 22.86 -26.31 33.96
N ASN A 266 21.62 -26.51 33.51
CA ASN A 266 20.99 -27.79 33.44
C ASN A 266 20.93 -28.30 31.99
N VAL A 267 21.50 -29.47 31.74
CA VAL A 267 21.42 -30.14 30.44
C VAL A 267 20.72 -31.47 30.65
N LYS A 268 19.56 -31.67 30.00
CA LYS A 268 18.80 -32.93 30.07
C LYS A 268 18.58 -33.47 28.66
N ALA A 269 18.80 -34.74 28.47
CA ALA A 269 18.44 -35.47 27.26
C ALA A 269 17.68 -36.76 27.68
N ASP A 270 16.52 -36.98 27.08
CA ASP A 270 15.76 -38.22 27.30
C ASP A 270 16.38 -39.39 26.52
N GLY A 271 17.16 -39.12 25.49
CA GLY A 271 17.99 -40.06 24.75
C GLY A 271 19.45 -40.01 25.18
N THR A 272 20.38 -40.03 24.25
CA THR A 272 21.82 -40.02 24.49
C THR A 272 22.37 -38.56 24.47
N LEU A 273 23.13 -38.21 25.48
CA LEU A 273 23.98 -37.03 25.48
C LEU A 273 25.40 -37.40 25.06
N ASN A 274 25.83 -36.97 23.89
CA ASN A 274 27.20 -37.17 23.40
C ASN A 274 28.02 -35.89 23.57
N ILE A 275 29.14 -36.00 24.24
CA ILE A 275 30.16 -34.92 24.33
C ILE A 275 31.44 -35.50 23.74
N HIS A 276 31.89 -34.93 22.64
CA HIS A 276 33.08 -35.37 21.94
C HIS A 276 34.05 -34.19 21.72
N SER A 277 35.35 -34.44 21.95
CA SER A 277 36.40 -33.50 21.69
C SER A 277 37.57 -34.21 21.03
N SER A 278 38.20 -33.55 20.06
CA SER A 278 39.48 -34.03 19.50
C SER A 278 40.70 -33.70 20.41
N GLY A 279 40.53 -32.85 21.39
CA GLY A 279 41.49 -32.54 22.43
C GLY A 279 41.01 -32.99 23.80
N ASP A 280 41.41 -32.32 24.85
CA ASP A 280 41.01 -32.62 26.22
C ASP A 280 39.55 -32.27 26.52
N ILE A 281 38.91 -33.09 27.34
CA ILE A 281 37.68 -32.72 28.05
C ILE A 281 38.07 -32.51 29.51
N LYS A 282 38.02 -31.27 30.02
CA LYS A 282 38.37 -30.92 31.38
C LYS A 282 37.14 -30.56 32.19
N MET A 283 36.91 -31.25 33.28
CA MET A 283 35.88 -30.94 34.28
C MET A 283 36.56 -30.59 35.58
N SER A 284 36.20 -29.50 36.22
CA SER A 284 36.70 -29.13 37.52
C SER A 284 35.59 -28.50 38.37
N SER A 285 35.60 -28.76 39.65
CA SER A 285 34.73 -28.19 40.62
C SER A 285 35.46 -27.82 41.88
N LYS A 286 35.05 -26.75 42.56
CA LYS A 286 35.58 -26.37 43.89
C LYS A 286 35.01 -27.23 45.02
N ALA A 287 33.92 -27.99 44.74
CA ALA A 287 33.28 -28.87 45.73
C ALA A 287 33.39 -30.33 45.31
N SER A 288 32.43 -30.86 44.57
CA SER A 288 32.41 -32.25 44.13
C SER A 288 32.09 -32.37 42.64
N ILE A 289 32.49 -33.48 42.06
CA ILE A 289 32.01 -33.95 40.73
C ILE A 289 31.40 -35.33 40.98
N ASP A 290 30.08 -35.38 40.98
CA ASP A 290 29.32 -36.62 41.19
C ASP A 290 28.93 -37.21 39.84
N ILE A 291 29.33 -38.46 39.59
CA ILE A 291 28.95 -39.22 38.40
C ILE A 291 28.17 -40.44 38.84
N VAL A 292 26.87 -40.44 38.59
CA VAL A 292 25.98 -41.54 39.02
C VAL A 292 25.46 -42.25 37.78
N ALA A 293 25.66 -43.57 37.67
CA ALA A 293 25.15 -44.37 36.60
C ALA A 293 24.16 -45.41 37.17
N GLY A 294 22.97 -45.52 36.57
CA GLY A 294 21.95 -46.47 36.98
C GLY A 294 22.36 -47.93 36.74
N THR A 295 23.22 -48.21 35.77
CA THR A 295 23.66 -49.57 35.42
C THR A 295 25.16 -49.70 35.27
N THR A 296 25.79 -48.91 34.42
CA THR A 296 27.23 -49.10 34.13
C THR A 296 27.94 -47.78 33.91
N PHE A 297 29.05 -47.57 34.60
CA PHE A 297 30.03 -46.49 34.33
C PHE A 297 31.28 -47.13 33.76
N LYS A 298 31.75 -46.73 32.59
CA LYS A 298 32.97 -47.22 31.95
C LYS A 298 33.91 -46.09 31.63
N ILE A 299 35.18 -46.25 32.00
CA ILE A 299 36.30 -45.44 31.52
C ILE A 299 37.22 -46.36 30.73
N SER A 300 37.46 -46.05 29.47
CA SER A 300 38.40 -46.82 28.65
C SER A 300 39.33 -45.83 27.92
N SER A 301 40.61 -46.14 27.87
CA SER A 301 41.57 -45.48 27.02
C SER A 301 41.83 -46.36 25.80
N VAL A 302 41.87 -45.76 24.64
CA VAL A 302 42.41 -46.39 23.44
C VAL A 302 43.85 -45.90 23.35
N GLY A 303 44.78 -46.84 23.60
CA GLY A 303 46.22 -46.57 23.49
C GLY A 303 46.69 -46.42 22.05
#